data_127b40eedd27d5458440a42431283547
#
_entry.id   127b40eedd27d5458440a42431283547
#
_cell.length_a   1.000
_cell.length_b   1.000
_cell.length_c   1.000
_cell.angle_alpha   90.00
_cell.angle_beta   90.00
_cell.angle_gamma   90.00
#
_symmetry.space_group_name_H-M   'P 1'
#
loop_
_entity.id
_entity.type
_entity.pdbx_description
1 polymer ?
#
loop_
_entity_poly.entity_id
_entity_poly.type
_entity_poly.pdbx_seq_one_letter_code
_entity_poly.pdbx_strand_id
1 'polypeptide(L)'
;SHGAVKGALACKPEEIMENPEVDKTRKLVICCSRGINSKEIAKKLEEEGLDAVSLEKGYIAWLMDAMKSSQDEDFAKTVEISLRKKFKKKIWSRFTKAINTYELVKPGDRIAVCISGGKDSMLMAKCFQELKLHNKFDFEVKFLVMDPGYSPANRQVIEENARRLNIPIRIFESDIFESVF
;
A
#
# COMPACT_ATOMS: atom_id res chain seq x y z
N SER A 1 17.19 -25.56 -6.07
CA SER A 1 17.04 -24.08 -6.05
C SER A 1 15.99 -23.73 -5.01
N HIS A 2 16.27 -22.75 -4.16
CA HIS A 2 15.42 -22.38 -3.02
C HIS A 2 14.38 -21.31 -3.38
N GLY A 3 13.89 -21.31 -4.60
CA GLY A 3 12.97 -20.31 -5.13
C GLY A 3 13.70 -19.05 -5.65
N ALA A 4 13.02 -18.31 -6.51
CA ALA A 4 13.49 -17.04 -7.05
C ALA A 4 12.32 -16.07 -7.22
N VAL A 5 12.60 -14.78 -7.28
CA VAL A 5 11.60 -13.77 -7.67
C VAL A 5 11.10 -14.12 -9.08
N LYS A 6 9.79 -14.05 -9.30
CA LYS A 6 9.20 -14.39 -10.60
C LYS A 6 9.81 -13.50 -11.71
N GLY A 7 10.35 -14.15 -12.73
CA GLY A 7 11.02 -13.47 -13.85
C GLY A 7 12.49 -13.13 -13.62
N ALA A 8 13.07 -13.50 -12.46
CA ALA A 8 14.49 -13.34 -12.25
C ALA A 8 15.31 -14.40 -13.00
N LEU A 9 16.42 -13.99 -13.57
CA LEU A 9 17.39 -14.89 -14.17
C LEU A 9 18.26 -15.52 -13.07
N ALA A 10 18.44 -16.83 -13.12
CA ALA A 10 19.35 -17.54 -12.23
C ALA A 10 20.70 -17.66 -12.91
N CYS A 11 21.69 -16.95 -12.38
CA CYS A 11 23.03 -16.97 -12.96
C CYS A 11 24.06 -16.92 -11.82
N LYS A 12 25.28 -17.41 -12.08
CA LYS A 12 26.37 -17.27 -11.13
C LYS A 12 26.95 -15.85 -11.22
N PRO A 13 27.52 -15.34 -10.11
CA PRO A 13 28.10 -13.98 -10.12
C PRO A 13 29.11 -13.75 -11.23
N GLU A 14 29.94 -14.75 -11.50
CA GLU A 14 31.02 -14.70 -12.49
C GLU A 14 30.51 -14.67 -13.95
N GLU A 15 29.25 -15.14 -14.14
CA GLU A 15 28.66 -15.26 -15.47
C GLU A 15 27.81 -14.02 -15.84
N ILE A 16 27.55 -13.10 -14.91
CA ILE A 16 26.63 -11.95 -15.12
C ILE A 16 27.11 -11.07 -16.27
N MET A 17 28.42 -10.80 -16.33
CA MET A 17 29.00 -9.94 -17.35
C MET A 17 28.98 -10.54 -18.76
N GLU A 18 29.00 -11.84 -18.87
CA GLU A 18 29.04 -12.57 -20.14
C GLU A 18 27.67 -13.08 -20.57
N ASN A 19 26.68 -13.08 -19.66
CA ASN A 19 25.36 -13.61 -19.94
C ASN A 19 24.56 -12.68 -20.90
N PRO A 20 24.20 -13.18 -22.11
CA PRO A 20 23.48 -12.39 -23.10
C PRO A 20 22.02 -12.09 -22.72
N GLU A 21 21.45 -12.82 -21.75
CA GLU A 21 20.09 -12.58 -21.27
C GLU A 21 20.04 -11.42 -20.26
N VAL A 22 21.19 -10.94 -19.78
CA VAL A 22 21.26 -9.81 -18.85
C VAL A 22 21.34 -8.51 -19.64
N ASP A 23 20.29 -7.72 -19.59
CA ASP A 23 20.26 -6.37 -20.18
C ASP A 23 21.04 -5.38 -19.31
N LYS A 24 22.28 -5.13 -19.69
CA LYS A 24 23.24 -4.27 -18.98
C LYS A 24 22.94 -2.78 -19.12
N THR A 25 22.01 -2.41 -19.99
CA THR A 25 21.56 -1.01 -20.16
C THR A 25 20.52 -0.60 -19.11
N ARG A 26 20.00 -1.58 -18.38
CA ARG A 26 18.98 -1.39 -17.35
C ARG A 26 19.57 -1.57 -15.96
N LYS A 27 18.86 -1.01 -14.98
CA LYS A 27 19.19 -1.24 -13.57
C LYS A 27 19.05 -2.72 -13.21
N LEU A 28 20.13 -3.30 -12.71
CA LEU A 28 20.19 -4.70 -12.26
C LEU A 28 19.85 -4.80 -10.77
N VAL A 29 18.87 -5.61 -10.43
CA VAL A 29 18.55 -5.93 -9.04
C VAL A 29 19.10 -7.30 -8.70
N ILE A 30 20.16 -7.33 -7.93
CA ILE A 30 20.84 -8.58 -7.52
C ILE A 30 20.14 -9.12 -6.27
N CYS A 31 19.76 -10.40 -6.31
CA CYS A 31 19.04 -11.05 -5.22
C CYS A 31 19.74 -12.34 -4.77
N CYS A 32 19.95 -12.48 -3.49
CA CYS A 32 20.29 -13.75 -2.84
C CYS A 32 19.31 -14.04 -1.71
N SER A 33 19.38 -15.20 -1.06
CA SER A 33 18.42 -15.61 -0.05
C SER A 33 18.27 -14.63 1.13
N ARG A 34 19.37 -14.06 1.63
CA ARG A 34 19.41 -13.18 2.81
C ARG A 34 19.90 -11.76 2.56
N GLY A 35 20.24 -11.40 1.32
CA GLY A 35 20.73 -10.06 0.97
C GLY A 35 22.21 -9.79 1.33
N ILE A 36 22.96 -10.77 1.79
CA ILE A 36 24.37 -10.59 2.20
C ILE A 36 25.28 -10.63 0.96
N ASN A 37 25.32 -11.77 0.29
CA ASN A 37 26.19 -11.97 -0.89
C ASN A 37 25.79 -11.04 -2.06
N SER A 38 24.49 -10.73 -2.21
CA SER A 38 24.03 -9.84 -3.27
C SER A 38 24.54 -8.39 -3.10
N LYS A 39 24.83 -7.94 -1.88
CA LYS A 39 25.44 -6.62 -1.65
C LYS A 39 26.87 -6.53 -2.20
N GLU A 40 27.67 -7.57 -1.95
CA GLU A 40 29.04 -7.62 -2.46
C GLU A 40 29.08 -7.73 -3.98
N ILE A 41 28.17 -8.53 -4.55
CA ILE A 41 28.05 -8.69 -6.01
C ILE A 41 27.58 -7.38 -6.66
N ALA A 42 26.55 -6.73 -6.12
CA ALA A 42 26.07 -5.46 -6.65
C ALA A 42 27.18 -4.40 -6.65
N LYS A 43 27.95 -4.30 -5.55
CA LYS A 43 29.08 -3.36 -5.46
C LYS A 43 30.17 -3.64 -6.51
N LYS A 44 30.51 -4.90 -6.75
CA LYS A 44 31.47 -5.25 -7.81
C LYS A 44 30.97 -4.87 -9.19
N LEU A 45 29.70 -5.11 -9.48
CA LEU A 45 29.09 -4.73 -10.75
C LEU A 45 29.03 -3.20 -10.95
N GLU A 46 28.81 -2.44 -9.86
CA GLU A 46 28.92 -0.97 -9.89
C GLU A 46 30.35 -0.50 -10.19
N GLU A 47 31.38 -1.15 -9.60
CA GLU A 47 32.78 -0.87 -9.86
C GLU A 47 33.16 -1.20 -11.33
N GLU A 48 32.42 -2.11 -11.96
CA GLU A 48 32.54 -2.47 -13.38
C GLU A 48 31.68 -1.58 -14.32
N GLY A 49 30.97 -0.58 -13.75
CA GLY A 49 30.24 0.43 -14.51
C GLY A 49 28.79 0.10 -14.81
N LEU A 50 28.20 -0.91 -14.13
CA LEU A 50 26.80 -1.27 -14.27
C LEU A 50 25.94 -0.58 -13.18
N ASP A 51 24.71 -0.20 -13.50
CA ASP A 51 23.74 0.25 -12.49
C ASP A 51 23.16 -0.98 -11.77
N ALA A 52 23.79 -1.39 -10.67
CA ALA A 52 23.44 -2.58 -9.92
C ALA A 52 23.10 -2.27 -8.46
N VAL A 53 22.04 -2.85 -7.95
CA VAL A 53 21.63 -2.73 -6.54
C VAL A 53 21.31 -4.11 -5.96
N SER A 54 21.49 -4.26 -4.66
CA SER A 54 21.07 -5.46 -3.94
C SER A 54 19.66 -5.34 -3.43
N LEU A 55 18.88 -6.41 -3.57
CA LEU A 55 17.58 -6.52 -2.89
C LEU A 55 17.80 -6.57 -1.38
N GLU A 56 17.33 -5.55 -0.68
CA GLU A 56 17.52 -5.43 0.76
C GLU A 56 16.93 -6.63 1.51
N LYS A 57 17.68 -7.20 2.45
CA LYS A 57 17.33 -8.41 3.20
C LYS A 57 17.03 -9.66 2.34
N GLY A 58 17.21 -9.58 1.01
CA GLY A 58 17.14 -10.69 0.07
C GLY A 58 15.76 -11.30 -0.17
N TYR A 59 15.75 -12.46 -0.84
CA TYR A 59 14.54 -13.15 -1.28
C TYR A 59 13.58 -13.52 -0.15
N ILE A 60 14.11 -13.94 1.01
CA ILE A 60 13.26 -14.37 2.14
C ILE A 60 12.41 -13.21 2.65
N ALA A 61 13.00 -12.02 2.82
CA ALA A 61 12.25 -10.85 3.26
C ALA A 61 11.24 -10.38 2.22
N TRP A 62 11.62 -10.39 0.94
CA TRP A 62 10.71 -10.09 -0.15
C TRP A 62 9.52 -11.07 -0.20
N LEU A 63 9.78 -12.37 0.00
CA LEU A 63 8.72 -13.38 0.03
C LEU A 63 7.76 -13.16 1.21
N MET A 64 8.30 -12.85 2.40
CA MET A 64 7.48 -12.56 3.58
C MET A 64 6.60 -11.31 3.37
N ASP A 65 7.15 -10.28 2.75
CA ASP A 65 6.41 -9.06 2.44
C ASP A 65 5.32 -9.30 1.37
N ALA A 66 5.64 -10.07 0.33
CA ALA A 66 4.68 -10.49 -0.68
C ALA A 66 3.53 -11.34 -0.10
N MET A 67 3.85 -12.27 0.83
CA MET A 67 2.83 -13.07 1.53
C MET A 67 1.96 -12.19 2.44
N LYS A 68 2.56 -11.24 3.15
CA LYS A 68 1.83 -10.28 3.98
C LYS A 68 0.89 -9.42 3.14
N SER A 69 1.37 -8.89 2.03
CA SER A 69 0.57 -8.07 1.09
C SER A 69 -0.63 -8.86 0.53
N SER A 70 -0.42 -10.14 0.16
CA SER A 70 -1.51 -11.01 -0.29
C SER A 70 -2.57 -11.25 0.78
N GLN A 71 -2.15 -11.47 2.04
CA GLN A 71 -3.09 -11.62 3.15
C GLN A 71 -3.89 -10.35 3.42
N ASP A 72 -3.28 -9.17 3.28
CA ASP A 72 -3.96 -7.90 3.45
C ASP A 72 -4.98 -7.62 2.33
N GLU A 73 -4.68 -7.98 1.08
CA GLU A 73 -5.65 -7.88 -0.01
C GLU A 73 -6.87 -8.77 0.24
N ASP A 74 -6.68 -10.00 0.71
CA ASP A 74 -7.77 -10.91 1.05
C ASP A 74 -8.58 -10.39 2.25
N PHE A 75 -7.91 -9.78 3.23
CA PHE A 75 -8.57 -9.14 4.36
C PHE A 75 -9.42 -7.94 3.92
N ALA A 76 -8.87 -7.03 3.10
CA ALA A 76 -9.61 -5.88 2.59
C ALA A 76 -10.86 -6.31 1.81
N LYS A 77 -10.74 -7.29 0.90
CA LYS A 77 -11.87 -7.87 0.16
C LYS A 77 -12.93 -8.50 1.08
N THR A 78 -12.48 -9.19 2.14
CA THR A 78 -13.40 -9.79 3.12
C THR A 78 -14.19 -8.70 3.86
N VAL A 79 -13.56 -7.58 4.21
CA VAL A 79 -14.24 -6.43 4.83
C VAL A 79 -15.25 -5.82 3.87
N GLU A 80 -14.91 -5.62 2.59
CA GLU A 80 -15.79 -5.09 1.55
C GLU A 80 -17.03 -5.96 1.34
N ILE A 81 -16.83 -7.27 1.23
CA ILE A 81 -17.93 -8.24 1.09
C ILE A 81 -18.81 -8.22 2.35
N SER A 82 -18.21 -8.18 3.53
CA SER A 82 -18.95 -8.12 4.81
C SER A 82 -19.80 -6.86 4.92
N LEU A 83 -19.26 -5.72 4.51
CA LEU A 83 -19.99 -4.45 4.50
C LEU A 83 -21.25 -4.53 3.63
N ARG A 84 -21.12 -5.06 2.40
CA ARG A 84 -22.21 -5.18 1.43
C ARG A 84 -23.19 -6.34 1.69
N LYS A 85 -22.77 -7.40 2.39
CA LYS A 85 -23.60 -8.59 2.70
C LYS A 85 -24.03 -8.62 4.15
N LYS A 86 -23.12 -8.97 5.08
CA LYS A 86 -23.41 -9.19 6.51
C LYS A 86 -23.95 -7.93 7.19
N PHE A 87 -23.33 -6.79 6.91
CA PHE A 87 -23.69 -5.49 7.51
C PHE A 87 -24.57 -4.62 6.61
N LYS A 88 -25.10 -5.17 5.52
CA LYS A 88 -25.88 -4.42 4.54
C LYS A 88 -27.00 -3.59 5.19
N LYS A 89 -27.86 -4.21 5.99
CA LYS A 89 -29.01 -3.52 6.59
C LYS A 89 -28.62 -2.51 7.69
N LYS A 90 -27.56 -2.84 8.44
CA LYS A 90 -27.15 -2.03 9.60
C LYS A 90 -26.28 -0.83 9.24
N ILE A 91 -25.44 -0.97 8.21
CA ILE A 91 -24.45 0.03 7.81
C ILE A 91 -24.67 0.47 6.37
N TRP A 92 -24.44 -0.40 5.38
CA TRP A 92 -24.37 -0.02 3.98
C TRP A 92 -25.66 0.65 3.46
N SER A 93 -26.83 0.03 3.70
CA SER A 93 -28.10 0.60 3.24
C SER A 93 -28.46 1.92 3.94
N ARG A 94 -28.05 2.09 5.21
CA ARG A 94 -28.28 3.36 5.92
C ARG A 94 -27.37 4.46 5.38
N PHE A 95 -26.11 4.14 5.13
CA PHE A 95 -25.14 5.05 4.53
C PHE A 95 -25.60 5.49 3.14
N THR A 96 -25.89 4.55 2.24
CA THR A 96 -26.35 4.88 0.88
C THR A 96 -27.70 5.62 0.86
N LYS A 97 -28.62 5.28 1.80
CA LYS A 97 -29.87 6.03 1.97
C LYS A 97 -29.61 7.47 2.36
N ALA A 98 -28.70 7.73 3.31
CA ALA A 98 -28.35 9.10 3.70
C ALA A 98 -27.72 9.88 2.54
N ILE A 99 -26.76 9.28 1.83
CA ILE A 99 -26.15 9.88 0.64
C ILE A 99 -27.22 10.32 -0.37
N ASN A 100 -28.16 9.45 -0.68
CA ASN A 100 -29.19 9.72 -1.69
C ASN A 100 -30.30 10.69 -1.18
N THR A 101 -30.76 10.50 0.07
CA THR A 101 -31.86 11.33 0.63
C THR A 101 -31.46 12.77 0.81
N TYR A 102 -30.22 13.00 1.22
CA TYR A 102 -29.70 14.35 1.48
C TYR A 102 -28.82 14.89 0.34
N GLU A 103 -28.75 14.16 -0.78
CA GLU A 103 -27.91 14.53 -1.94
C GLU A 103 -26.48 14.91 -1.55
N LEU A 104 -25.87 14.12 -0.65
CA LEU A 104 -24.58 14.44 -0.07
C LEU A 104 -23.41 14.24 -1.06
N VAL A 105 -23.65 13.52 -2.15
CA VAL A 105 -22.65 13.28 -3.21
C VAL A 105 -23.32 13.48 -4.56
N LYS A 106 -22.75 14.35 -5.38
CA LYS A 106 -23.19 14.70 -6.73
C LYS A 106 -22.14 14.34 -7.79
N PRO A 107 -22.57 14.24 -9.08
CA PRO A 107 -21.63 14.04 -10.17
C PRO A 107 -20.55 15.12 -10.19
N GLY A 108 -19.28 14.72 -10.28
CA GLY A 108 -18.13 15.62 -10.33
C GLY A 108 -17.66 16.15 -8.98
N ASP A 109 -18.29 15.79 -7.87
CA ASP A 109 -17.84 16.22 -6.54
C ASP A 109 -16.43 15.73 -6.22
N ARG A 110 -15.73 16.52 -5.40
CA ARG A 110 -14.42 16.21 -4.84
C ARG A 110 -14.54 16.11 -3.32
N ILE A 111 -14.50 14.89 -2.82
CA ILE A 111 -14.77 14.57 -1.41
C ILE A 111 -13.47 14.25 -0.69
N ALA A 112 -13.25 14.89 0.44
CA ALA A 112 -12.19 14.55 1.39
C ALA A 112 -12.80 13.79 2.58
N VAL A 113 -12.37 12.55 2.79
CA VAL A 113 -12.72 11.75 3.98
C VAL A 113 -11.59 11.87 4.98
N CYS A 114 -11.83 12.57 6.09
CA CYS A 114 -10.85 12.74 7.15
C CYS A 114 -10.83 11.51 8.07
N ILE A 115 -9.63 10.98 8.29
CA ILE A 115 -9.37 9.77 9.07
C ILE A 115 -8.62 10.16 10.34
N SER A 116 -9.24 9.91 11.49
CA SER A 116 -8.65 10.12 12.81
C SER A 116 -7.91 8.88 13.36
N GLY A 117 -7.87 7.79 12.59
CA GLY A 117 -7.33 6.51 13.04
C GLY A 117 -8.30 5.63 13.83
N GLY A 118 -9.43 6.16 14.27
CA GLY A 118 -10.47 5.40 14.97
C GLY A 118 -11.30 4.51 14.02
N LYS A 119 -11.96 3.49 14.60
CA LYS A 119 -12.79 2.51 13.87
C LYS A 119 -13.87 3.15 13.00
N ASP A 120 -14.46 4.24 13.46
CA ASP A 120 -15.60 4.87 12.77
C ASP A 120 -15.12 5.64 11.52
N SER A 121 -13.99 6.33 11.59
CA SER A 121 -13.39 7.02 10.45
C SER A 121 -12.87 6.03 9.40
N MET A 122 -12.29 4.90 9.82
CA MET A 122 -11.88 3.82 8.91
C MET A 122 -13.07 3.15 8.24
N LEU A 123 -14.18 2.92 8.98
CA LEU A 123 -15.42 2.40 8.42
C LEU A 123 -16.02 3.36 7.40
N MET A 124 -16.04 4.66 7.70
CA MET A 124 -16.50 5.69 6.77
C MET A 124 -15.66 5.70 5.49
N ALA A 125 -14.35 5.61 5.62
CA ALA A 125 -13.46 5.51 4.46
C ALA A 125 -13.78 4.30 3.57
N LYS A 126 -14.02 3.12 4.16
CA LYS A 126 -14.44 1.93 3.42
C LYS A 126 -15.82 2.12 2.75
N CYS A 127 -16.77 2.76 3.41
CA CYS A 127 -18.06 3.09 2.80
C CYS A 127 -17.91 4.00 1.58
N PHE A 128 -17.03 5.01 1.63
CA PHE A 128 -16.79 5.88 0.48
C PHE A 128 -16.01 5.18 -0.64
N GLN A 129 -15.06 4.26 -0.33
CA GLN A 129 -14.42 3.42 -1.35
C GLN A 129 -15.46 2.55 -2.08
N GLU A 130 -16.32 1.86 -1.34
CA GLU A 130 -17.38 1.03 -1.91
C GLU A 130 -18.41 1.87 -2.69
N LEU A 131 -18.74 3.07 -2.21
CA LEU A 131 -19.60 4.00 -2.94
C LEU A 131 -18.97 4.38 -4.28
N LYS A 132 -17.69 4.77 -4.29
CA LYS A 132 -16.96 5.11 -5.53
C LYS A 132 -16.95 3.97 -6.55
N LEU A 133 -16.80 2.73 -6.09
CA LEU A 133 -16.75 1.54 -6.97
C LEU A 133 -18.13 1.18 -7.55
N HIS A 134 -19.23 1.48 -6.84
CA HIS A 134 -20.57 1.00 -7.18
C HIS A 134 -21.57 2.10 -7.52
N ASN A 135 -21.16 3.35 -7.52
CA ASN A 135 -22.04 4.47 -7.84
C ASN A 135 -22.32 4.56 -9.36
N LYS A 136 -23.44 5.17 -9.69
CA LYS A 136 -23.88 5.34 -11.10
C LYS A 136 -23.22 6.53 -11.81
N PHE A 137 -22.61 7.43 -11.06
CA PHE A 137 -21.93 8.60 -11.58
C PHE A 137 -20.54 8.74 -10.95
N ASP A 138 -19.68 9.48 -11.61
CA ASP A 138 -18.31 9.66 -11.15
C ASP A 138 -18.18 10.84 -10.19
N PHE A 139 -17.30 10.69 -9.19
CA PHE A 139 -16.86 11.70 -8.24
C PHE A 139 -15.46 11.34 -7.74
N GLU A 140 -14.72 12.31 -7.23
CA GLU A 140 -13.41 12.05 -6.64
C GLU A 140 -13.52 11.84 -5.12
N VAL A 141 -12.73 10.92 -4.58
CA VAL A 141 -12.58 10.74 -3.13
C VAL A 141 -11.09 10.68 -2.77
N LYS A 142 -10.71 11.42 -1.74
CA LYS A 142 -9.38 11.38 -1.13
C LYS A 142 -9.50 11.11 0.36
N PHE A 143 -8.56 10.33 0.89
CA PHE A 143 -8.52 9.95 2.29
C PHE A 143 -7.36 10.69 2.96
N LEU A 144 -7.69 11.54 3.93
CA LEU A 144 -6.74 12.45 4.55
C LEU A 144 -6.59 12.12 6.04
N VAL A 145 -5.35 12.07 6.50
CA VAL A 145 -5.02 12.01 7.93
C VAL A 145 -4.32 13.31 8.27
N MET A 146 -4.89 14.08 9.17
CA MET A 146 -4.21 15.22 9.78
C MET A 146 -3.42 14.70 10.98
N ASP A 147 -2.11 14.86 10.96
CA ASP A 147 -1.22 14.49 12.05
C ASP A 147 -0.95 15.75 12.92
N PRO A 148 -1.55 15.81 14.10
CA PRO A 148 -1.36 16.95 15.01
C PRO A 148 -0.15 16.76 15.93
N GLY A 149 0.80 15.90 15.58
CA GLY A 149 1.93 15.49 16.41
C GLY A 149 1.70 14.13 17.09
N TYR A 150 1.15 13.17 16.35
CA TYR A 150 1.00 11.80 16.88
C TYR A 150 2.34 11.20 17.32
N SER A 151 2.31 10.39 18.37
CA SER A 151 3.46 9.53 18.65
C SER A 151 3.78 8.61 17.48
N PRO A 152 5.05 8.26 17.23
CA PRO A 152 5.42 7.33 16.16
C PRO A 152 4.62 6.03 16.18
N ALA A 153 4.31 5.51 17.36
CA ALA A 153 3.50 4.30 17.53
C ALA A 153 2.05 4.50 17.04
N ASN A 154 1.41 5.62 17.38
CA ASN A 154 0.05 5.91 16.93
C ASN A 154 0.00 6.11 15.41
N ARG A 155 0.95 6.83 14.84
CA ARG A 155 1.07 7.03 13.40
C ARG A 155 1.23 5.70 12.68
N GLN A 156 2.10 4.82 13.15
CA GLN A 156 2.30 3.49 12.60
C GLN A 156 1.02 2.64 12.62
N VAL A 157 0.23 2.71 13.70
CA VAL A 157 -1.06 1.99 13.78
C VAL A 157 -2.05 2.50 12.73
N ILE A 158 -2.13 3.81 12.51
CA ILE A 158 -3.00 4.40 11.50
C ILE A 158 -2.59 3.95 10.09
N GLU A 159 -1.31 4.04 9.78
CA GLU A 159 -0.74 3.62 8.48
C GLU A 159 -0.96 2.13 8.23
N GLU A 160 -0.69 1.28 9.22
CA GLU A 160 -0.88 -0.17 9.10
C GLU A 160 -2.35 -0.55 8.92
N ASN A 161 -3.27 0.07 9.66
CA ASN A 161 -4.70 -0.17 9.49
C ASN A 161 -5.20 0.29 8.11
N ALA A 162 -4.74 1.44 7.63
CA ALA A 162 -5.07 1.93 6.31
C ALA A 162 -4.55 0.98 5.21
N ARG A 163 -3.31 0.52 5.35
CA ARG A 163 -2.68 -0.45 4.44
C ARG A 163 -3.47 -1.76 4.40
N ARG A 164 -3.78 -2.36 5.55
CA ARG A 164 -4.55 -3.61 5.65
C ARG A 164 -5.96 -3.51 5.08
N LEU A 165 -6.56 -2.34 5.14
CA LEU A 165 -7.89 -2.05 4.58
C LEU A 165 -7.82 -1.57 3.12
N ASN A 166 -6.62 -1.49 2.54
CA ASN A 166 -6.39 -0.93 1.20
C ASN A 166 -7.00 0.47 1.03
N ILE A 167 -6.81 1.34 2.02
CA ILE A 167 -7.24 2.73 1.98
C ILE A 167 -6.04 3.61 1.63
N PRO A 168 -6.02 4.28 0.46
CA PRO A 168 -4.89 5.12 0.04
C PRO A 168 -4.92 6.46 0.78
N ILE A 169 -4.39 6.49 2.00
CA ILE A 169 -4.33 7.69 2.82
C ILE A 169 -3.23 8.65 2.36
N ARG A 170 -3.47 9.95 2.60
CA ARG A 170 -2.44 11.00 2.58
C ARG A 170 -2.35 11.61 3.97
N ILE A 171 -1.15 11.60 4.55
CA ILE A 171 -0.89 12.20 5.84
C ILE A 171 -0.30 13.58 5.60
N PHE A 172 -0.78 14.58 6.33
CA PHE A 172 -0.19 15.91 6.38
C PHE A 172 -0.04 16.32 7.84
N GLU A 173 1.06 16.94 8.14
CA GLU A 173 1.39 17.44 9.46
C GLU A 173 0.67 18.76 9.71
N SER A 174 0.28 19.01 10.94
CA SER A 174 -0.40 20.22 11.38
C SER A 174 0.14 20.66 12.72
N ASP A 175 0.38 21.95 12.84
CA ASP A 175 0.79 22.66 14.06
C ASP A 175 -0.39 23.10 14.93
N ILE A 176 -1.56 22.49 14.74
CA ILE A 176 -2.80 22.94 15.38
C ILE A 176 -2.69 22.99 16.91
N PHE A 177 -1.88 22.14 17.52
CA PHE A 177 -1.65 22.18 18.97
C PHE A 177 -0.66 23.25 19.38
N GLU A 178 0.26 23.68 18.51
CA GLU A 178 1.17 24.81 18.78
C GLU A 178 0.44 26.14 18.72
N SER A 179 -0.67 26.20 17.97
CA SER A 179 -1.46 27.41 17.78
C SER A 179 -2.52 27.65 18.86
N VAL A 180 -2.74 26.68 19.79
CA VAL A 180 -3.81 26.72 20.80
C VAL A 180 -3.25 26.96 22.21
N PHE A 181 -1.94 26.95 22.38
CA PHE A 181 -1.22 27.25 23.61
C PHE A 181 -0.19 28.35 23.36
#